data_fe597cbae217c0f587a9b17373913988
#
_entry.id   fe597cbae217c0f587a9b17373913988
#
_cell.length_a   1.000
_cell.length_b   1.000
_cell.length_c   1.000
_cell.angle_alpha   90.00
_cell.angle_beta   90.00
_cell.angle_gamma   90.00
#
_symmetry.space_group_name_H-M   'P 1'
#
loop_
_entity.id
_entity.type
_entity.pdbx_description
1 polymer ?
#
loop_
_entity_poly.entity_id
_entity_poly.type
_entity_poly.pdbx_seq_one_letter_code
_entity_poly.pdbx_strand_id
1 'polypeptide(L)'
;MKILGLILLLLPTYLFGQQTINKENLSKPEFTYWDFNKQRIQSVGSYYKDQLGVNNDKHGTWKYYDKFGKLEEERTFFRGKLNGKVILYFPNGKMRQEGYFKLDKQDSIYREWNENGSLALEGQYEMDIPKGLWKNYYIDGRIKSEEKEIEGLKHIISFWLPDSLLTQLVKNGSGEMQTYYTTGSIKESYTYENGLPNGPFVESSIYGYDLLTGSFKNGEKDGEWKYYYYTGDLEKISHYKNDQLEGKYEYYYDSGKLNVVGQYKEDKKDSLWVWYTNKETIDMKGSFSKDLQDGEWTYWFPTGEKSYVAYYDKGLKTGDWTYWYKDGSVFKKCQYKNDLKDGRWQTWYENGTLLMDGKYVEGKEEGEWLNYWENGNLKNSAFFKNGELHGDWVSNFPDGTPKMIGEYKNNFKSGTWTEYFSKGKIKDVVSYKVKEKENKMDYGYMKEHKVLQSVKHGKAVSYSSKDFKKTEEGNYKNGEKHGKWTAYYPGGTYPAIITNYKNGILEGKMLQYTRRGELTTEINYSKGEKHGDVIIYGSNKKVISKKKFYYGVEMN
;
A
#
# COMPACT_ATOMS: atom_id res chain seq x y z
N MET A 1 25.23 83.69 -18.59
CA MET A 1 26.45 82.87 -18.40
C MET A 1 25.98 81.58 -17.64
N LYS A 2 25.79 80.48 -18.37
CA LYS A 2 25.50 79.17 -17.81
C LYS A 2 26.73 78.31 -18.07
N ILE A 3 27.34 77.90 -16.99
CA ILE A 3 28.50 76.98 -17.02
C ILE A 3 27.90 75.57 -17.09
N LEU A 4 28.20 74.89 -18.21
CA LEU A 4 27.84 73.44 -18.38
C LEU A 4 28.91 72.64 -17.66
N GLY A 5 28.55 72.03 -16.55
CA GLY A 5 29.41 71.04 -15.85
C GLY A 5 29.35 69.70 -16.54
N LEU A 6 30.43 69.30 -17.18
CA LEU A 6 30.62 67.97 -17.75
C LEU A 6 30.93 67.00 -16.61
N ILE A 7 29.90 66.16 -16.18
CA ILE A 7 30.11 65.11 -15.25
C ILE A 7 30.69 63.89 -16.03
N LEU A 8 31.99 63.72 -15.93
CA LEU A 8 32.68 62.51 -16.38
C LEU A 8 32.35 61.38 -15.42
N LEU A 9 31.42 60.52 -15.83
CA LEU A 9 31.16 59.24 -15.14
C LEU A 9 32.38 58.34 -15.34
N LEU A 10 33.29 58.37 -14.37
CA LEU A 10 34.31 57.32 -14.19
C LEU A 10 33.58 56.05 -13.79
N LEU A 11 33.36 55.19 -14.78
CA LEU A 11 33.06 53.77 -14.51
C LEU A 11 34.22 53.17 -13.75
N PRO A 12 34.05 52.60 -12.57
CA PRO A 12 35.11 51.86 -11.92
C PRO A 12 35.40 50.64 -12.77
N THR A 13 36.51 50.63 -13.48
CA THR A 13 37.11 49.42 -14.01
C THR A 13 37.55 48.59 -12.83
N TYR A 14 36.68 47.69 -12.38
CA TYR A 14 37.10 46.61 -11.49
C TYR A 14 38.07 45.74 -12.29
N LEU A 15 39.36 46.00 -12.15
CA LEU A 15 40.41 45.05 -12.44
C LEU A 15 40.21 43.88 -11.46
N PHE A 16 39.48 42.87 -11.90
CA PHE A 16 39.41 41.59 -11.18
C PHE A 16 40.84 41.03 -11.17
N GLY A 17 41.45 41.03 -10.00
CA GLY A 17 42.73 40.38 -9.76
C GLY A 17 42.61 38.89 -10.01
N GLN A 18 42.70 38.45 -11.26
CA GLN A 18 43.03 37.07 -11.57
C GLN A 18 44.35 36.79 -10.85
N GLN A 19 44.36 35.84 -9.94
CA GLN A 19 45.61 35.32 -9.38
C GLN A 19 46.42 34.79 -10.56
N THR A 20 47.45 35.52 -10.94
CA THR A 20 48.32 35.23 -12.09
C THR A 20 49.00 33.89 -11.83
N ILE A 21 48.76 32.93 -12.71
CA ILE A 21 49.49 31.66 -12.71
C ILE A 21 50.93 31.96 -13.09
N ASN A 22 51.82 31.90 -12.11
CA ASN A 22 53.24 32.10 -12.35
C ASN A 22 53.83 30.83 -12.97
N LYS A 23 54.51 30.94 -14.12
CA LYS A 23 55.14 29.80 -14.81
C LYS A 23 56.13 29.04 -13.93
N GLU A 24 56.75 29.70 -12.98
CA GLU A 24 57.69 29.09 -12.04
C GLU A 24 57.04 28.08 -11.11
N ASN A 25 55.72 28.20 -10.86
CA ASN A 25 54.94 27.33 -10.00
C ASN A 25 54.28 26.16 -10.75
N LEU A 26 54.62 25.94 -12.01
CA LEU A 26 54.14 24.82 -12.82
C LEU A 26 55.14 23.66 -12.83
N SER A 27 54.69 22.44 -12.56
CA SER A 27 55.46 21.24 -12.86
C SER A 27 55.66 21.07 -14.38
N LYS A 28 56.50 20.13 -14.81
CA LYS A 28 56.42 19.63 -16.19
C LYS A 28 55.01 19.06 -16.42
N PRO A 29 54.43 19.18 -17.65
CA PRO A 29 53.16 18.60 -17.98
C PRO A 29 53.14 17.10 -17.72
N GLU A 30 52.06 16.63 -17.05
CA GLU A 30 51.79 15.22 -16.81
C GLU A 30 50.62 14.77 -17.66
N PHE A 31 50.66 13.51 -18.09
CA PHE A 31 49.70 12.91 -18.99
C PHE A 31 48.98 11.73 -18.30
N THR A 32 47.67 11.65 -18.40
CA THR A 32 46.92 10.44 -18.15
C THR A 32 46.43 9.85 -19.47
N TYR A 33 46.13 8.55 -19.48
CA TYR A 33 45.83 7.83 -20.71
C TYR A 33 44.55 6.97 -20.52
N TRP A 34 43.78 6.84 -21.60
CA TRP A 34 42.64 5.95 -21.67
C TRP A 34 43.02 4.48 -21.74
N ASP A 35 44.22 4.18 -22.27
CA ASP A 35 44.70 2.83 -22.49
C ASP A 35 46.02 2.57 -21.75
N PHE A 36 46.26 1.30 -21.43
CA PHE A 36 47.45 0.85 -20.69
C PHE A 36 48.74 1.06 -21.49
N ASN A 37 48.63 1.08 -22.83
CA ASN A 37 49.79 1.26 -23.73
C ASN A 37 50.20 2.72 -23.92
N LYS A 38 49.52 3.64 -23.24
CA LYS A 38 49.77 5.09 -23.27
C LYS A 38 49.71 5.71 -24.69
N GLN A 39 48.81 5.19 -25.53
CA GLN A 39 48.66 5.70 -26.91
C GLN A 39 47.56 6.78 -27.00
N ARG A 40 46.57 6.76 -26.11
CA ARG A 40 45.45 7.70 -26.15
C ARG A 40 45.44 8.55 -24.88
N ILE A 41 45.80 9.81 -25.05
CA ILE A 41 45.81 10.78 -23.96
C ILE A 41 44.39 11.00 -23.49
N GLN A 42 44.18 10.91 -22.17
CA GLN A 42 42.95 11.27 -21.49
C GLN A 42 43.00 12.70 -20.97
N SER A 43 44.12 13.06 -20.33
CA SER A 43 44.30 14.43 -19.91
C SER A 43 45.77 14.82 -19.89
N VAL A 44 46.03 16.13 -20.00
CA VAL A 44 47.37 16.71 -19.86
C VAL A 44 47.28 18.04 -19.12
N GLY A 45 48.18 18.24 -18.17
CA GLY A 45 48.29 19.50 -17.41
C GLY A 45 49.44 19.47 -16.43
N SER A 46 49.59 20.52 -15.66
CA SER A 46 50.66 20.70 -14.67
C SER A 46 50.08 20.72 -13.25
N TYR A 47 50.90 20.29 -12.31
CA TYR A 47 50.61 20.41 -10.88
C TYR A 47 51.37 21.63 -10.29
N TYR A 48 50.91 22.04 -9.09
CA TYR A 48 51.58 23.14 -8.38
C TYR A 48 52.96 22.71 -7.89
N LYS A 49 53.95 23.60 -8.08
CA LYS A 49 55.34 23.43 -7.68
C LYS A 49 55.79 24.63 -6.86
N ASP A 50 56.46 24.40 -5.76
CA ASP A 50 57.13 25.39 -4.95
C ASP A 50 58.55 24.95 -4.57
N GLN A 51 59.19 25.62 -3.64
CA GLN A 51 60.53 25.30 -3.16
C GLN A 51 60.63 23.90 -2.47
N LEU A 52 59.51 23.34 -2.00
CA LEU A 52 59.45 22.02 -1.35
C LEU A 52 59.24 20.90 -2.37
N GLY A 53 58.93 21.23 -3.63
CA GLY A 53 58.70 20.27 -4.69
C GLY A 53 57.35 20.40 -5.39
N VAL A 54 56.93 19.32 -6.11
CA VAL A 54 55.64 19.25 -6.82
C VAL A 54 54.64 18.55 -5.88
N ASN A 55 53.47 19.16 -5.70
CA ASN A 55 52.36 18.54 -5.00
C ASN A 55 51.30 17.97 -5.97
N ASN A 56 50.21 17.39 -5.48
CA ASN A 56 49.15 16.77 -6.29
C ASN A 56 48.01 17.76 -6.65
N ASP A 57 48.22 19.08 -6.43
CA ASP A 57 47.22 20.09 -6.75
C ASP A 57 47.34 20.48 -8.21
N LYS A 58 46.29 20.27 -9.01
CA LYS A 58 46.25 20.76 -10.40
C LYS A 58 46.48 22.25 -10.40
N HIS A 59 47.37 22.73 -11.32
CA HIS A 59 47.72 24.12 -11.45
C HIS A 59 47.91 24.50 -12.91
N GLY A 60 47.37 25.64 -13.34
CA GLY A 60 47.34 26.01 -14.74
C GLY A 60 46.24 25.35 -15.55
N THR A 61 46.36 25.36 -16.86
CA THR A 61 45.36 24.83 -17.78
C THR A 61 45.55 23.32 -17.96
N TRP A 62 44.49 22.58 -17.70
CA TRP A 62 44.37 21.15 -17.96
C TRP A 62 43.49 20.94 -19.18
N LYS A 63 43.92 20.05 -20.10
CA LYS A 63 43.18 19.64 -21.30
C LYS A 63 42.72 18.20 -21.14
N TYR A 64 41.49 17.94 -21.50
CA TYR A 64 40.86 16.61 -21.44
C TYR A 64 40.43 16.21 -22.83
N TYR A 65 40.65 14.95 -23.18
CA TYR A 65 40.38 14.40 -24.49
C TYR A 65 39.46 13.19 -24.39
N ASP A 66 38.61 13.02 -25.38
CA ASP A 66 37.78 11.84 -25.52
C ASP A 66 38.63 10.60 -25.89
N LYS A 67 38.01 9.44 -25.90
CA LYS A 67 38.67 8.17 -26.27
C LYS A 67 39.15 8.11 -27.73
N PHE A 68 38.75 9.04 -28.57
CA PHE A 68 39.16 9.19 -29.96
C PHE A 68 40.25 10.23 -30.14
N GLY A 69 40.71 10.90 -29.07
CA GLY A 69 41.78 11.90 -29.08
C GLY A 69 41.30 13.30 -29.42
N LYS A 70 40.01 13.57 -29.44
CA LYS A 70 39.46 14.91 -29.64
C LYS A 70 39.43 15.65 -28.32
N LEU A 71 39.79 16.95 -28.37
CA LEU A 71 39.71 17.85 -27.22
C LEU A 71 38.24 18.02 -26.82
N GLU A 72 37.92 17.63 -25.58
CA GLU A 72 36.59 17.75 -25.00
C GLU A 72 36.46 18.94 -24.08
N GLU A 73 37.55 19.23 -23.33
CA GLU A 73 37.48 20.24 -22.29
C GLU A 73 38.82 20.84 -21.96
N GLU A 74 38.84 22.14 -21.62
CA GLU A 74 39.94 22.83 -20.99
C GLU A 74 39.48 23.43 -19.66
N ARG A 75 40.23 23.19 -18.57
CA ARG A 75 39.96 23.75 -17.25
C ARG A 75 41.19 24.45 -16.69
N THR A 76 41.00 25.63 -16.11
CA THR A 76 42.08 26.34 -15.44
C THR A 76 41.97 26.16 -13.92
N PHE A 77 43.06 25.71 -13.32
CA PHE A 77 43.13 25.43 -11.87
C PHE A 77 44.16 26.36 -11.20
N PHE A 78 43.87 26.71 -9.96
CA PHE A 78 44.81 27.34 -9.04
C PHE A 78 44.86 26.53 -7.74
N ARG A 79 45.98 25.82 -7.49
CA ARG A 79 46.18 24.94 -6.32
C ARG A 79 45.01 24.00 -6.08
N GLY A 80 44.69 23.21 -7.07
CA GLY A 80 43.65 22.16 -7.01
C GLY A 80 42.21 22.65 -7.23
N LYS A 81 41.95 23.95 -7.13
CA LYS A 81 40.62 24.54 -7.31
C LYS A 81 40.43 25.12 -8.70
N LEU A 82 39.22 24.99 -9.27
CA LEU A 82 38.87 25.69 -10.49
C LEU A 82 38.99 27.21 -10.25
N ASN A 83 39.84 27.84 -11.00
CA ASN A 83 40.07 29.28 -10.87
C ASN A 83 40.59 29.85 -12.18
N GLY A 84 39.69 30.40 -12.96
CA GLY A 84 39.92 30.87 -14.31
C GLY A 84 38.95 30.26 -15.33
N LYS A 85 39.36 30.20 -16.56
CA LYS A 85 38.52 29.79 -17.69
C LYS A 85 38.30 28.29 -17.75
N VAL A 86 37.08 27.89 -18.06
CA VAL A 86 36.67 26.52 -18.42
C VAL A 86 36.02 26.57 -19.79
N ILE A 87 36.45 25.71 -20.72
CA ILE A 87 35.88 25.60 -22.07
C ILE A 87 35.49 24.13 -22.30
N LEU A 88 34.29 23.92 -22.81
CA LEU A 88 33.84 22.66 -23.33
C LEU A 88 33.70 22.72 -24.86
N TYR A 89 33.96 21.61 -25.53
CA TYR A 89 33.94 21.54 -26.99
C TYR A 89 32.93 20.50 -27.47
N PHE A 90 32.35 20.73 -28.64
CA PHE A 90 31.60 19.72 -29.39
C PHE A 90 32.54 18.70 -30.05
N PRO A 91 32.06 17.51 -30.45
CA PRO A 91 32.88 16.54 -31.17
C PRO A 91 33.44 17.04 -32.51
N ASN A 92 32.86 18.10 -33.11
CA ASN A 92 33.36 18.77 -34.31
C ASN A 92 34.46 19.78 -34.01
N GLY A 93 34.90 19.95 -32.76
CA GLY A 93 35.97 20.84 -32.32
C GLY A 93 35.54 22.28 -32.07
N LYS A 94 34.30 22.66 -32.31
CA LYS A 94 33.79 24.00 -31.99
C LYS A 94 33.49 24.12 -30.50
N MET A 95 33.60 25.32 -29.96
CA MET A 95 33.24 25.61 -28.57
C MET A 95 31.75 25.32 -28.35
N ARG A 96 31.46 24.63 -27.26
CA ARG A 96 30.11 24.37 -26.76
C ARG A 96 29.76 25.30 -25.62
N GLN A 97 30.73 25.53 -24.71
CA GLN A 97 30.52 26.32 -23.51
C GLN A 97 31.79 26.99 -23.07
N GLU A 98 31.67 28.18 -22.56
CA GLU A 98 32.75 28.94 -21.90
C GLU A 98 32.22 29.50 -20.59
N GLY A 99 32.94 29.28 -19.51
CA GLY A 99 32.65 29.87 -18.20
C GLY A 99 33.94 30.24 -17.47
N TYR A 100 33.80 31.10 -16.49
CA TYR A 100 34.88 31.47 -15.59
C TYR A 100 34.56 31.06 -14.18
N PHE A 101 35.57 30.62 -13.45
CA PHE A 101 35.44 30.15 -12.08
C PHE A 101 36.40 30.90 -11.17
N LYS A 102 35.96 31.08 -9.92
CA LYS A 102 36.75 31.62 -8.82
C LYS A 102 36.61 30.72 -7.61
N LEU A 103 37.69 29.99 -7.28
CA LEU A 103 37.74 29.04 -6.17
C LEU A 103 36.58 28.02 -6.21
N ASP A 104 36.41 27.33 -7.34
CA ASP A 104 35.39 26.33 -7.66
C ASP A 104 33.98 26.88 -7.88
N LYS A 105 33.75 28.18 -7.71
CA LYS A 105 32.46 28.80 -7.94
C LYS A 105 32.42 29.50 -9.29
N GLN A 106 31.31 29.37 -10.00
CA GLN A 106 31.14 30.07 -11.27
C GLN A 106 31.06 31.58 -11.03
N ASP A 107 31.85 32.33 -11.80
CA ASP A 107 31.99 33.78 -11.62
C ASP A 107 32.29 34.46 -12.96
N SER A 108 31.78 35.67 -13.17
CA SER A 108 31.97 36.44 -14.40
C SER A 108 31.16 35.88 -15.59
N ILE A 109 31.70 36.00 -16.81
CA ILE A 109 31.00 35.71 -18.08
C ILE A 109 30.80 34.22 -18.25
N TYR A 110 29.61 33.88 -18.77
CA TYR A 110 29.23 32.55 -19.20
C TYR A 110 28.61 32.59 -20.59
N ARG A 111 28.98 31.63 -21.48
CA ARG A 111 28.46 31.52 -22.84
C ARG A 111 28.28 30.10 -23.26
N GLU A 112 27.24 29.86 -24.06
CA GLU A 112 27.00 28.59 -24.76
C GLU A 112 26.83 28.84 -26.25
N TRP A 113 27.22 27.86 -27.05
CA TRP A 113 27.11 27.89 -28.52
C TRP A 113 26.34 26.65 -29.01
N ASN A 114 25.71 26.81 -30.14
CA ASN A 114 25.15 25.72 -30.92
C ASN A 114 26.26 24.95 -31.67
N GLU A 115 26.00 23.74 -32.11
CA GLU A 115 26.97 22.91 -32.84
C GLU A 115 27.42 23.54 -34.18
N ASN A 116 26.59 24.40 -34.79
CA ASN A 116 26.98 25.20 -35.96
C ASN A 116 27.96 26.32 -35.64
N GLY A 117 28.19 26.66 -34.36
CA GLY A 117 29.06 27.68 -33.84
C GLY A 117 28.39 29.04 -33.61
N SER A 118 27.07 29.16 -33.81
CA SER A 118 26.35 30.38 -33.41
C SER A 118 26.19 30.44 -31.89
N LEU A 119 26.22 31.66 -31.34
CA LEU A 119 25.95 31.86 -29.90
C LEU A 119 24.52 31.42 -29.56
N ALA A 120 24.34 30.68 -28.48
CA ALA A 120 23.05 30.19 -27.99
C ALA A 120 22.59 30.94 -26.74
N LEU A 121 23.55 31.23 -25.85
CA LEU A 121 23.27 31.85 -24.55
C LEU A 121 24.51 32.67 -24.11
N GLU A 122 24.28 33.84 -23.53
CA GLU A 122 25.30 34.54 -22.75
C GLU A 122 24.72 35.20 -21.52
N GLY A 123 25.52 35.26 -20.47
CA GLY A 123 25.17 35.89 -19.20
C GLY A 123 26.37 36.02 -18.28
N GLN A 124 26.08 36.31 -17.04
CA GLN A 124 27.10 36.48 -16.01
C GLN A 124 26.67 35.77 -14.71
N TYR A 125 27.66 35.28 -14.00
CA TYR A 125 27.53 34.75 -12.64
C TYR A 125 28.34 35.59 -11.65
N GLU A 126 27.89 35.65 -10.42
CA GLU A 126 28.65 36.11 -9.27
C GLU A 126 28.58 35.03 -8.18
N MET A 127 29.69 34.26 -8.01
CA MET A 127 29.79 33.20 -7.02
C MET A 127 28.64 32.16 -7.08
N ASP A 128 28.37 31.61 -8.25
CA ASP A 128 27.32 30.66 -8.63
C ASP A 128 25.90 31.25 -8.76
N ILE A 129 25.73 32.54 -8.51
CA ILE A 129 24.45 33.23 -8.63
C ILE A 129 24.35 33.93 -9.99
N PRO A 130 23.32 33.66 -10.81
CA PRO A 130 23.08 34.41 -12.05
C PRO A 130 22.95 35.90 -11.78
N LYS A 131 23.64 36.73 -12.56
CA LYS A 131 23.67 38.17 -12.36
C LYS A 131 23.38 38.93 -13.66
N GLY A 132 22.67 40.04 -13.53
CA GLY A 132 22.47 40.95 -14.66
C GLY A 132 21.52 40.41 -15.71
N LEU A 133 21.80 40.77 -16.96
CA LEU A 133 20.95 40.43 -18.11
C LEU A 133 21.51 39.18 -18.81
N TRP A 134 20.65 38.19 -19.00
CA TRP A 134 20.93 36.97 -19.76
C TRP A 134 20.30 37.07 -21.13
N LYS A 135 21.05 36.71 -22.19
CA LYS A 135 20.58 36.76 -23.57
C LYS A 135 20.57 35.40 -24.20
N ASN A 136 19.44 35.00 -24.71
CA ASN A 136 19.26 33.79 -25.51
C ASN A 136 19.23 34.15 -26.99
N TYR A 137 19.70 33.25 -27.84
CA TYR A 137 19.78 33.45 -29.28
C TYR A 137 19.12 32.27 -30.03
N TYR A 138 18.60 32.55 -31.19
CA TYR A 138 18.18 31.53 -32.14
C TYR A 138 19.38 30.82 -32.76
N ILE A 139 19.14 29.65 -33.38
CA ILE A 139 20.21 28.85 -33.99
C ILE A 139 20.97 29.60 -35.12
N ASP A 140 20.34 30.59 -35.72
CA ASP A 140 20.93 31.48 -36.74
C ASP A 140 21.73 32.64 -36.12
N GLY A 141 21.82 32.75 -34.82
CA GLY A 141 22.56 33.77 -34.07
C GLY A 141 21.79 35.05 -33.81
N ARG A 142 20.55 35.21 -34.27
CA ARG A 142 19.72 36.38 -33.95
C ARG A 142 19.24 36.30 -32.49
N ILE A 143 19.10 37.48 -31.87
CA ILE A 143 18.62 37.57 -30.48
C ILE A 143 17.17 37.02 -30.37
N LYS A 144 16.93 36.21 -29.34
CA LYS A 144 15.63 35.60 -29.03
C LYS A 144 14.99 36.26 -27.82
N SER A 145 15.74 36.33 -26.71
CA SER A 145 15.20 36.94 -25.47
C SER A 145 16.32 37.57 -24.63
N GLU A 146 15.89 38.53 -23.82
CA GLU A 146 16.67 39.07 -22.71
C GLU A 146 15.90 38.79 -21.42
N GLU A 147 16.61 38.24 -20.45
CA GLU A 147 16.04 37.74 -19.19
C GLU A 147 16.86 38.21 -18.00
N LYS A 148 16.24 38.37 -16.85
CA LYS A 148 16.90 38.75 -15.61
C LYS A 148 16.30 37.99 -14.45
N GLU A 149 17.14 37.50 -13.56
CA GLU A 149 16.66 36.96 -12.28
C GLU A 149 16.47 38.07 -11.26
N ILE A 150 15.29 38.17 -10.68
CA ILE A 150 14.89 39.13 -9.65
C ILE A 150 14.21 38.33 -8.53
N GLU A 151 14.75 38.41 -7.32
CA GLU A 151 14.20 37.70 -6.14
C GLU A 151 14.00 36.18 -6.36
N GLY A 152 14.88 35.54 -7.14
CA GLY A 152 14.81 34.10 -7.46
C GLY A 152 13.80 33.75 -8.57
N LEU A 153 13.13 34.73 -9.16
CA LEU A 153 12.23 34.56 -10.29
C LEU A 153 12.86 35.05 -11.58
N LYS A 154 12.62 34.32 -12.66
CA LYS A 154 13.09 34.65 -14.01
C LYS A 154 12.13 35.64 -14.66
N HIS A 155 12.60 36.86 -14.92
CA HIS A 155 11.85 37.90 -15.60
C HIS A 155 12.27 37.99 -17.06
N ILE A 156 11.32 37.94 -17.99
CA ILE A 156 11.56 38.23 -19.41
C ILE A 156 11.51 39.74 -19.61
N ILE A 157 12.63 40.31 -20.00
CA ILE A 157 12.74 41.77 -20.25
C ILE A 157 12.37 42.09 -21.70
N SER A 158 12.84 41.28 -22.64
CA SER A 158 12.57 41.43 -24.07
C SER A 158 12.42 40.06 -24.73
N PHE A 159 11.58 39.96 -25.75
CA PHE A 159 11.46 38.77 -26.59
C PHE A 159 11.19 39.16 -28.04
N TRP A 160 11.89 38.51 -28.98
CA TRP A 160 11.81 38.75 -30.42
C TRP A 160 11.44 37.48 -31.18
N LEU A 161 10.67 37.63 -32.26
CA LEU A 161 10.40 36.56 -33.18
C LEU A 161 11.60 36.27 -34.11
N PRO A 162 11.73 35.05 -34.64
CA PRO A 162 12.77 34.72 -35.63
C PRO A 162 12.40 35.15 -37.06
N ASP A 163 11.52 36.15 -37.21
CA ASP A 163 11.14 36.70 -38.50
C ASP A 163 12.24 37.62 -39.08
N SER A 164 12.12 38.01 -40.36
CA SER A 164 13.10 38.87 -41.04
C SER A 164 13.18 40.28 -40.45
N LEU A 165 12.15 40.73 -39.72
CA LEU A 165 12.06 42.06 -39.14
C LEU A 165 12.52 42.10 -37.67
N LEU A 166 12.79 40.94 -37.06
CA LEU A 166 13.02 40.80 -35.61
C LEU A 166 11.93 41.51 -34.80
N THR A 167 10.70 41.12 -35.08
CA THR A 167 9.53 41.72 -34.40
C THR A 167 9.66 41.50 -32.90
N GLN A 168 9.73 42.59 -32.13
CA GLN A 168 9.79 42.54 -30.68
C GLN A 168 8.39 42.42 -30.09
N LEU A 169 8.07 41.29 -29.48
CA LEU A 169 6.77 41.01 -28.86
C LEU A 169 6.70 41.43 -27.40
N VAL A 170 7.79 41.25 -26.63
CA VAL A 170 7.90 41.74 -25.27
C VAL A 170 8.93 42.83 -25.20
N LYS A 171 8.57 44.00 -24.63
CA LYS A 171 9.42 45.17 -24.47
C LYS A 171 9.34 45.68 -23.04
N ASN A 172 10.47 45.86 -22.39
CA ASN A 172 10.58 46.29 -20.99
C ASN A 172 9.69 45.45 -20.05
N GLY A 173 9.64 44.11 -20.28
CA GLY A 173 8.88 43.17 -19.47
C GLY A 173 7.38 43.11 -19.76
N SER A 174 6.87 43.83 -20.78
CA SER A 174 5.44 43.85 -21.09
C SER A 174 5.17 43.52 -22.55
N GLY A 175 4.11 42.78 -22.82
CA GLY A 175 3.71 42.37 -24.18
C GLY A 175 3.17 40.93 -24.24
N GLU A 176 2.94 40.47 -25.46
CA GLU A 176 2.47 39.08 -25.73
C GLU A 176 3.62 38.28 -26.33
N MET A 177 4.04 37.22 -25.66
CA MET A 177 5.01 36.27 -26.15
C MET A 177 4.32 35.09 -26.82
N GLN A 178 4.72 34.73 -28.02
CA GLN A 178 4.24 33.56 -28.74
C GLN A 178 5.40 32.65 -29.12
N THR A 179 5.18 31.36 -28.91
CA THR A 179 6.07 30.31 -29.41
C THR A 179 5.37 29.52 -30.51
N TYR A 180 6.16 28.91 -31.40
CA TYR A 180 5.62 28.25 -32.59
C TYR A 180 6.15 26.84 -32.75
N TYR A 181 5.35 25.96 -33.33
CA TYR A 181 5.79 24.69 -33.88
C TYR A 181 6.63 24.92 -35.15
N THR A 182 7.38 23.90 -35.55
CA THR A 182 8.14 23.92 -36.81
C THR A 182 7.24 24.07 -38.03
N THR A 183 5.97 23.76 -37.93
CA THR A 183 4.93 23.97 -38.95
C THR A 183 4.48 25.42 -39.10
N GLY A 184 4.87 26.31 -38.16
CA GLY A 184 4.46 27.71 -38.11
C GLY A 184 3.16 27.97 -37.33
N SER A 185 2.45 26.94 -36.82
CA SER A 185 1.30 27.14 -35.93
C SER A 185 1.76 27.56 -34.53
N ILE A 186 0.93 28.38 -33.86
CA ILE A 186 1.20 28.83 -32.49
C ILE A 186 1.17 27.64 -31.55
N LYS A 187 2.21 27.51 -30.73
CA LYS A 187 2.32 26.50 -29.69
C LYS A 187 1.85 27.02 -28.34
N GLU A 188 2.34 28.19 -27.95
CA GLU A 188 2.02 28.83 -26.68
C GLU A 188 1.86 30.34 -26.88
N SER A 189 0.95 30.96 -26.14
CA SER A 189 0.78 32.40 -26.05
C SER A 189 0.72 32.84 -24.59
N TYR A 190 1.53 33.81 -24.23
CA TYR A 190 1.61 34.39 -22.88
C TYR A 190 1.41 35.89 -22.93
N THR A 191 0.72 36.44 -21.97
CA THR A 191 0.77 37.88 -21.67
C THR A 191 1.77 38.12 -20.55
N TYR A 192 2.69 39.07 -20.75
CA TYR A 192 3.70 39.47 -19.78
C TYR A 192 3.46 40.88 -19.26
N GLU A 193 3.65 41.08 -17.96
CA GLU A 193 3.72 42.37 -17.30
C GLU A 193 4.84 42.37 -16.26
N ASN A 194 5.70 43.41 -16.23
CA ASN A 194 6.86 43.50 -15.34
C ASN A 194 7.82 42.28 -15.43
N GLY A 195 7.86 41.63 -16.60
CA GLY A 195 8.73 40.49 -16.87
C GLY A 195 8.21 39.14 -16.44
N LEU A 196 7.05 39.09 -15.81
CA LEU A 196 6.39 37.84 -15.39
C LEU A 196 5.13 37.59 -16.22
N PRO A 197 4.73 36.32 -16.42
CA PRO A 197 3.42 36.00 -16.96
C PRO A 197 2.32 36.67 -16.12
N ASN A 198 1.45 37.46 -16.75
CA ASN A 198 0.37 38.18 -16.08
C ASN A 198 -0.76 38.41 -17.08
N GLY A 199 -1.85 37.66 -16.95
CA GLY A 199 -2.96 37.64 -17.89
C GLY A 199 -3.15 36.30 -18.60
N PRO A 200 -3.87 36.27 -19.73
CA PRO A 200 -4.22 35.06 -20.44
C PRO A 200 -3.00 34.21 -20.89
N PHE A 201 -3.19 32.91 -20.81
CA PHE A 201 -2.28 31.88 -21.32
C PHE A 201 -3.06 30.88 -22.18
N VAL A 202 -2.49 30.49 -23.30
CA VAL A 202 -3.01 29.44 -24.18
C VAL A 202 -1.84 28.56 -24.64
N GLU A 203 -2.02 27.24 -24.51
CA GLU A 203 -1.19 26.24 -25.18
C GLU A 203 -2.07 25.51 -26.20
N SER A 204 -1.60 25.42 -27.46
CA SER A 204 -2.32 24.79 -28.54
C SER A 204 -1.58 23.58 -29.11
N SER A 205 -2.31 22.64 -29.67
CA SER A 205 -1.74 21.52 -30.43
C SER A 205 -1.18 21.99 -31.77
N ILE A 206 -0.38 21.13 -32.42
CA ILE A 206 0.14 21.39 -33.77
C ILE A 206 -0.98 21.61 -34.80
N TYR A 207 -2.19 21.13 -34.52
CA TYR A 207 -3.39 21.28 -35.35
C TYR A 207 -4.20 22.53 -35.03
N GLY A 208 -3.78 23.32 -34.02
CA GLY A 208 -4.45 24.54 -33.59
C GLY A 208 -5.60 24.38 -32.60
N TYR A 209 -5.81 23.17 -32.05
CA TYR A 209 -6.74 22.97 -30.93
C TYR A 209 -6.10 23.41 -29.62
N ASP A 210 -6.86 24.07 -28.76
CA ASP A 210 -6.38 24.37 -27.42
C ASP A 210 -6.14 23.09 -26.62
N LEU A 211 -5.02 23.02 -25.93
CA LEU A 211 -4.66 21.94 -25.01
C LEU A 211 -4.77 22.41 -23.56
N LEU A 212 -4.46 23.67 -23.33
CA LEU A 212 -4.48 24.29 -22.01
C LEU A 212 -4.79 25.78 -22.14
N THR A 213 -5.74 26.27 -21.37
CA THR A 213 -6.04 27.70 -21.27
C THR A 213 -6.15 28.11 -19.81
N GLY A 214 -5.75 29.32 -19.49
CA GLY A 214 -5.84 29.84 -18.14
C GLY A 214 -5.34 31.29 -18.05
N SER A 215 -5.04 31.70 -16.84
CA SER A 215 -4.48 33.02 -16.60
C SER A 215 -3.41 32.95 -15.52
N PHE A 216 -2.38 33.77 -15.71
CA PHE A 216 -1.36 34.00 -14.69
C PHE A 216 -1.58 35.34 -14.01
N LYS A 217 -1.11 35.44 -12.77
CA LYS A 217 -1.00 36.68 -12.01
C LYS A 217 0.37 36.72 -11.34
N ASN A 218 1.21 37.69 -11.74
CA ASN A 218 2.58 37.82 -11.22
C ASN A 218 3.43 36.55 -11.35
N GLY A 219 3.26 35.79 -12.44
CA GLY A 219 4.00 34.56 -12.71
C GLY A 219 3.36 33.29 -12.16
N GLU A 220 2.34 33.38 -11.32
CA GLU A 220 1.64 32.26 -10.69
C GLU A 220 0.28 32.00 -11.35
N LYS A 221 -0.15 30.75 -11.42
CA LYS A 221 -1.50 30.42 -11.90
C LYS A 221 -2.56 31.04 -10.99
N ASP A 222 -3.53 31.73 -11.59
CA ASP A 222 -4.63 32.37 -10.87
C ASP A 222 -5.94 32.24 -11.67
N GLY A 223 -7.05 31.92 -10.99
CA GLY A 223 -8.35 31.76 -11.62
C GLY A 223 -8.58 30.38 -12.25
N GLU A 224 -9.45 30.36 -13.25
CA GLU A 224 -9.89 29.14 -13.95
C GLU A 224 -8.86 28.68 -14.98
N TRP A 225 -8.52 27.38 -14.93
CA TRP A 225 -7.66 26.70 -15.89
C TRP A 225 -8.40 25.53 -16.52
N LYS A 226 -8.44 25.50 -17.87
CA LYS A 226 -9.08 24.45 -18.67
C LYS A 226 -8.03 23.64 -19.39
N TYR A 227 -8.17 22.33 -19.28
CA TYR A 227 -7.34 21.32 -19.95
C TYR A 227 -8.20 20.61 -20.96
N TYR A 228 -7.64 20.27 -22.10
CA TYR A 228 -8.36 19.66 -23.20
C TYR A 228 -7.67 18.38 -23.67
N TYR A 229 -8.45 17.41 -24.10
CA TYR A 229 -7.94 16.25 -24.81
C TYR A 229 -7.34 16.69 -26.16
N TYR A 230 -6.51 15.82 -26.76
CA TYR A 230 -5.95 16.08 -28.09
C TYR A 230 -7.00 16.21 -29.20
N THR A 231 -8.24 15.80 -28.95
CA THR A 231 -9.40 15.98 -29.80
C THR A 231 -9.98 17.39 -29.76
N GLY A 232 -9.58 18.21 -28.75
CA GLY A 232 -10.12 19.53 -28.47
C GLY A 232 -11.30 19.52 -27.50
N ASP A 233 -11.73 18.34 -27.03
CA ASP A 233 -12.80 18.22 -26.04
C ASP A 233 -12.28 18.56 -24.64
N LEU A 234 -13.15 19.15 -23.81
CA LEU A 234 -12.80 19.54 -22.44
C LEU A 234 -12.52 18.30 -21.59
N GLU A 235 -11.32 18.27 -20.99
CA GLU A 235 -10.89 17.20 -20.08
C GLU A 235 -11.10 17.59 -18.61
N LYS A 236 -10.67 18.81 -18.24
CA LYS A 236 -10.62 19.21 -16.84
C LYS A 236 -10.74 20.73 -16.67
N ILE A 237 -11.45 21.15 -15.64
CA ILE A 237 -11.43 22.53 -15.12
C ILE A 237 -10.84 22.49 -13.71
N SER A 238 -9.87 23.35 -13.46
CA SER A 238 -9.28 23.55 -12.14
C SER A 238 -9.19 25.02 -11.82
N HIS A 239 -9.35 25.37 -10.58
CA HIS A 239 -9.17 26.75 -10.12
C HIS A 239 -7.90 26.85 -9.29
N TYR A 240 -7.14 27.90 -9.52
CA TYR A 240 -5.87 28.16 -8.84
C TYR A 240 -5.89 29.54 -8.18
N LYS A 241 -5.13 29.65 -7.11
CA LYS A 241 -4.77 30.90 -6.47
C LYS A 241 -3.32 30.82 -6.03
N ASN A 242 -2.47 31.68 -6.61
CA ASN A 242 -1.02 31.66 -6.33
C ASN A 242 -0.42 30.26 -6.51
N ASP A 243 -0.60 29.66 -7.69
CA ASP A 243 -0.19 28.29 -8.08
C ASP A 243 -0.83 27.14 -7.29
N GLN A 244 -1.57 27.41 -6.22
CA GLN A 244 -2.24 26.38 -5.42
C GLN A 244 -3.66 26.12 -5.95
N LEU A 245 -4.06 24.84 -5.97
CA LEU A 245 -5.45 24.47 -6.26
C LEU A 245 -6.36 25.02 -5.18
N GLU A 246 -7.30 25.89 -5.59
CA GLU A 246 -8.22 26.60 -4.69
C GLU A 246 -9.56 26.78 -5.37
N GLY A 247 -10.62 26.12 -4.89
CA GLY A 247 -11.95 26.23 -5.46
C GLY A 247 -12.40 25.02 -6.25
N LYS A 248 -13.30 25.22 -7.18
CA LYS A 248 -13.99 24.18 -7.94
C LYS A 248 -13.01 23.37 -8.82
N TYR A 249 -13.25 22.07 -8.89
CA TYR A 249 -12.57 21.10 -9.75
C TYR A 249 -13.60 20.26 -10.49
N GLU A 250 -13.44 20.10 -11.80
CA GLU A 250 -14.26 19.25 -12.65
C GLU A 250 -13.36 18.43 -13.56
N TYR A 251 -13.71 17.16 -13.75
CA TYR A 251 -13.05 16.27 -14.69
C TYR A 251 -14.09 15.58 -15.55
N TYR A 252 -13.84 15.48 -16.84
CA TYR A 252 -14.77 14.99 -17.83
C TYR A 252 -14.24 13.73 -18.50
N TYR A 253 -15.12 12.86 -18.94
CA TYR A 253 -14.80 11.77 -19.87
C TYR A 253 -14.48 12.33 -21.25
N ASP A 254 -13.81 11.55 -22.10
CA ASP A 254 -13.56 11.87 -23.51
C ASP A 254 -14.86 12.07 -24.32
N SER A 255 -15.97 11.55 -23.84
CA SER A 255 -17.32 11.79 -24.37
C SER A 255 -17.91 13.16 -24.01
N GLY A 256 -17.18 14.02 -23.29
CA GLY A 256 -17.62 15.33 -22.81
C GLY A 256 -18.55 15.29 -21.59
N LYS A 257 -18.85 14.10 -21.05
CA LYS A 257 -19.71 13.95 -19.88
C LYS A 257 -18.92 14.13 -18.60
N LEU A 258 -19.55 14.74 -17.58
CA LEU A 258 -18.94 14.96 -16.28
C LEU A 258 -18.62 13.62 -15.61
N ASN A 259 -17.36 13.45 -15.16
CA ASN A 259 -16.89 12.30 -14.42
C ASN A 259 -16.80 12.60 -12.93
N VAL A 260 -16.18 13.73 -12.57
CA VAL A 260 -15.97 14.12 -11.18
C VAL A 260 -16.18 15.62 -11.01
N VAL A 261 -16.81 15.99 -9.91
CA VAL A 261 -16.85 17.38 -9.44
C VAL A 261 -16.52 17.41 -7.95
N GLY A 262 -15.73 18.41 -7.56
CA GLY A 262 -15.35 18.62 -6.17
C GLY A 262 -14.72 19.99 -5.96
N GLN A 263 -14.07 20.15 -4.82
CA GLN A 263 -13.38 21.38 -4.46
C GLN A 263 -12.01 21.09 -3.86
N TYR A 264 -11.07 21.96 -4.14
CA TYR A 264 -9.76 22.00 -3.49
C TYR A 264 -9.65 23.24 -2.60
N LYS A 265 -8.89 23.10 -1.54
CA LYS A 265 -8.46 24.18 -0.66
C LYS A 265 -7.00 23.95 -0.29
N GLU A 266 -6.12 24.91 -0.63
CA GLU A 266 -4.67 24.79 -0.37
C GLU A 266 -4.10 23.46 -0.90
N ASP A 267 -4.35 23.12 -2.18
CA ASP A 267 -3.95 21.88 -2.88
C ASP A 267 -4.57 20.58 -2.34
N LYS A 268 -5.45 20.64 -1.36
CA LYS A 268 -6.08 19.48 -0.73
C LYS A 268 -7.55 19.38 -1.10
N LYS A 269 -8.02 18.16 -1.33
CA LYS A 269 -9.47 17.91 -1.48
C LYS A 269 -10.19 18.35 -0.23
N ASP A 270 -11.26 19.12 -0.41
CA ASP A 270 -12.11 19.66 0.66
C ASP A 270 -13.58 19.65 0.25
N SER A 271 -14.49 19.67 1.22
CA SER A 271 -15.93 19.70 0.96
C SER A 271 -16.46 18.49 0.18
N LEU A 272 -17.62 18.64 -0.48
CA LEU A 272 -18.31 17.57 -1.19
C LEU A 272 -17.64 17.25 -2.53
N TRP A 273 -17.44 15.95 -2.77
CA TRP A 273 -17.02 15.38 -4.05
C TRP A 273 -18.07 14.41 -4.57
N VAL A 274 -18.35 14.47 -5.87
CA VAL A 274 -19.31 13.60 -6.55
C VAL A 274 -18.65 12.99 -7.78
N TRP A 275 -18.75 11.67 -7.93
CA TRP A 275 -18.31 10.93 -9.10
C TRP A 275 -19.52 10.41 -9.87
N TYR A 276 -19.42 10.44 -11.17
CA TYR A 276 -20.46 10.02 -12.10
C TYR A 276 -19.98 8.89 -12.99
N THR A 277 -20.85 8.01 -13.37
CA THR A 277 -20.61 7.03 -14.43
C THR A 277 -20.67 7.71 -15.80
N ASN A 278 -20.17 7.04 -16.84
CA ASN A 278 -20.32 7.51 -18.22
C ASN A 278 -21.80 7.60 -18.71
N LYS A 279 -22.75 7.12 -17.92
CA LYS A 279 -24.20 7.25 -18.13
C LYS A 279 -24.81 8.43 -17.39
N GLU A 280 -23.97 9.28 -16.75
CA GLU A 280 -24.39 10.46 -15.98
C GLU A 280 -25.18 10.13 -14.69
N THR A 281 -25.14 8.88 -14.25
CA THR A 281 -25.65 8.49 -12.93
C THR A 281 -24.54 8.66 -11.90
N ILE A 282 -24.93 8.96 -10.66
CA ILE A 282 -23.97 9.07 -9.57
C ILE A 282 -23.39 7.68 -9.27
N ASP A 283 -22.08 7.56 -9.20
CA ASP A 283 -21.35 6.37 -8.79
C ASP A 283 -21.06 6.41 -7.29
N MET A 284 -20.51 7.53 -6.83
CA MET A 284 -20.29 7.77 -5.39
C MET A 284 -20.27 9.27 -5.08
N LYS A 285 -20.54 9.59 -3.82
CA LYS A 285 -20.33 10.95 -3.28
C LYS A 285 -19.92 10.89 -1.82
N GLY A 286 -19.16 11.87 -1.40
CA GLY A 286 -18.74 12.04 -0.01
C GLY A 286 -17.90 13.30 0.16
N SER A 287 -17.68 13.68 1.40
CA SER A 287 -16.89 14.86 1.71
C SER A 287 -15.46 14.52 2.08
N PHE A 288 -14.56 15.44 1.77
CA PHE A 288 -13.19 15.45 2.26
C PHE A 288 -12.97 16.64 3.20
N SER A 289 -12.06 16.47 4.12
CA SER A 289 -11.44 17.54 4.89
C SER A 289 -9.92 17.34 4.82
N LYS A 290 -9.22 18.23 4.12
CA LYS A 290 -7.77 18.17 3.91
C LYS A 290 -7.28 16.80 3.39
N ASP A 291 -7.86 16.32 2.28
CA ASP A 291 -7.64 15.01 1.64
C ASP A 291 -8.14 13.78 2.41
N LEU A 292 -8.63 13.94 3.62
CA LEU A 292 -9.17 12.83 4.41
C LEU A 292 -10.68 12.73 4.22
N GLN A 293 -11.20 11.52 4.03
CA GLN A 293 -12.65 11.29 3.99
C GLN A 293 -13.29 11.74 5.32
N ASP A 294 -14.40 12.47 5.24
CA ASP A 294 -15.09 13.02 6.40
C ASP A 294 -16.60 12.99 6.22
N GLY A 295 -17.34 12.60 7.27
CA GLY A 295 -18.79 12.50 7.22
C GLY A 295 -19.31 11.30 6.41
N GLU A 296 -20.51 11.47 5.84
CA GLU A 296 -21.22 10.45 5.09
C GLU A 296 -20.67 10.28 3.69
N TRP A 297 -20.45 9.01 3.30
CA TRP A 297 -20.10 8.56 1.95
C TRP A 297 -21.17 7.63 1.44
N THR A 298 -21.75 7.92 0.28
CA THR A 298 -22.75 7.09 -0.38
C THR A 298 -22.21 6.57 -1.70
N TYR A 299 -22.42 5.28 -1.96
CA TYR A 299 -22.03 4.58 -3.18
C TYR A 299 -23.26 3.95 -3.84
N TRP A 300 -23.27 3.91 -5.16
CA TRP A 300 -24.38 3.37 -5.95
C TRP A 300 -23.93 2.22 -6.82
N PHE A 301 -24.85 1.36 -7.18
CA PHE A 301 -24.67 0.41 -8.25
C PHE A 301 -24.75 1.14 -9.62
N PRO A 302 -24.13 0.61 -10.69
CA PRO A 302 -24.23 1.21 -12.01
C PRO A 302 -25.67 1.31 -12.56
N THR A 303 -26.61 0.62 -11.95
CA THR A 303 -28.04 0.63 -12.23
C THR A 303 -28.78 1.78 -11.56
N GLY A 304 -28.13 2.47 -10.60
CA GLY A 304 -28.62 3.69 -9.95
C GLY A 304 -29.14 3.51 -8.52
N GLU A 305 -29.28 2.27 -8.03
CA GLU A 305 -29.70 1.98 -6.65
C GLU A 305 -28.51 2.17 -5.71
N LYS A 306 -28.79 2.51 -4.43
CA LYS A 306 -27.75 2.61 -3.41
C LYS A 306 -27.10 1.26 -3.17
N SER A 307 -25.76 1.22 -3.16
CA SER A 307 -24.96 0.05 -2.85
C SER A 307 -24.59 0.01 -1.36
N TYR A 308 -24.01 1.09 -0.86
CA TYR A 308 -23.76 1.24 0.58
C TYR A 308 -23.58 2.69 0.99
N VAL A 309 -23.80 2.95 2.29
CA VAL A 309 -23.48 4.19 2.99
C VAL A 309 -22.44 3.88 4.06
N ALA A 310 -21.45 4.73 4.14
CA ALA A 310 -20.31 4.65 5.04
C ALA A 310 -20.11 5.98 5.77
N TYR A 311 -19.54 5.96 6.96
CA TYR A 311 -19.19 7.17 7.70
C TYR A 311 -17.71 7.19 8.07
N TYR A 312 -17.10 8.35 7.94
CA TYR A 312 -15.69 8.59 8.26
C TYR A 312 -15.54 9.80 9.16
N ASP A 313 -14.54 9.77 10.02
CA ASP A 313 -14.02 10.93 10.77
C ASP A 313 -12.52 11.01 10.50
N LYS A 314 -12.10 12.06 9.78
CA LYS A 314 -10.70 12.31 9.39
C LYS A 314 -10.01 11.09 8.80
N GLY A 315 -10.70 10.40 7.89
CA GLY A 315 -10.21 9.23 7.18
C GLY A 315 -10.40 7.89 7.89
N LEU A 316 -10.81 7.89 9.15
CA LEU A 316 -11.06 6.66 9.91
C LEU A 316 -12.54 6.26 9.83
N LYS A 317 -12.80 4.97 9.62
CA LYS A 317 -14.17 4.43 9.63
C LYS A 317 -14.82 4.65 10.97
N THR A 318 -16.04 5.18 10.96
CA THR A 318 -16.85 5.44 12.16
C THR A 318 -18.33 5.23 11.90
N GLY A 319 -19.15 5.21 12.96
CA GLY A 319 -20.62 5.22 12.84
C GLY A 319 -21.25 4.00 12.17
N ASP A 320 -22.47 4.20 11.68
CA ASP A 320 -23.31 3.15 11.12
C ASP A 320 -23.07 2.99 9.62
N TRP A 321 -22.70 1.78 9.21
CA TRP A 321 -22.53 1.40 7.81
C TRP A 321 -23.67 0.51 7.37
N THR A 322 -24.34 0.85 6.26
CA THR A 322 -25.44 0.08 5.68
C THR A 322 -25.14 -0.28 4.24
N TYR A 323 -25.34 -1.54 3.90
CA TYR A 323 -25.15 -2.10 2.56
C TYR A 323 -26.47 -2.67 2.06
N TRP A 324 -26.71 -2.57 0.78
CA TRP A 324 -27.92 -3.06 0.12
C TRP A 324 -27.58 -4.03 -1.00
N TYR A 325 -28.51 -4.91 -1.30
CA TYR A 325 -28.58 -5.66 -2.54
C TYR A 325 -29.06 -4.76 -3.69
N LYS A 326 -28.95 -5.23 -4.93
CA LYS A 326 -29.39 -4.48 -6.11
C LYS A 326 -30.89 -4.22 -6.16
N ASP A 327 -31.69 -5.08 -5.52
CA ASP A 327 -33.15 -4.91 -5.39
C ASP A 327 -33.55 -3.87 -4.33
N GLY A 328 -32.58 -3.29 -3.63
CA GLY A 328 -32.77 -2.30 -2.57
C GLY A 328 -33.01 -2.90 -1.18
N SER A 329 -33.07 -4.22 -1.05
CA SER A 329 -33.13 -4.88 0.26
C SER A 329 -31.81 -4.76 1.00
N VAL A 330 -31.87 -4.74 2.34
CA VAL A 330 -30.65 -4.59 3.16
C VAL A 330 -29.84 -5.88 3.15
N PHE A 331 -28.56 -5.77 2.80
CA PHE A 331 -27.60 -6.87 2.87
C PHE A 331 -26.90 -6.92 4.23
N LYS A 332 -26.41 -5.76 4.73
CA LYS A 332 -25.61 -5.70 5.96
C LYS A 332 -25.78 -4.35 6.65
N LYS A 333 -25.87 -4.39 7.99
CA LYS A 333 -25.68 -3.24 8.87
C LYS A 333 -24.57 -3.53 9.86
N CYS A 334 -23.65 -2.59 10.04
CA CYS A 334 -22.51 -2.75 10.93
C CYS A 334 -22.03 -1.42 11.46
N GLN A 335 -21.27 -1.45 12.54
CA GLN A 335 -20.74 -0.26 13.19
C GLN A 335 -19.22 -0.29 13.26
N TYR A 336 -18.63 0.89 13.12
CA TYR A 336 -17.19 1.10 13.27
C TYR A 336 -16.90 2.23 14.25
N LYS A 337 -15.73 2.17 14.87
CA LYS A 337 -15.16 3.21 15.71
C LYS A 337 -13.63 3.21 15.50
N ASN A 338 -13.09 4.29 14.94
CA ASN A 338 -11.65 4.42 14.65
C ASN A 338 -11.08 3.21 13.90
N ASP A 339 -11.68 2.86 12.73
CA ASP A 339 -11.38 1.70 11.88
C ASP A 339 -11.67 0.31 12.49
N LEU A 340 -11.91 0.21 13.78
CA LEU A 340 -12.25 -1.04 14.42
C LEU A 340 -13.75 -1.34 14.32
N LYS A 341 -14.10 -2.61 14.11
CA LYS A 341 -15.49 -3.03 14.24
C LYS A 341 -15.91 -2.82 15.70
N ASP A 342 -16.98 -2.05 15.92
CA ASP A 342 -17.47 -1.75 17.26
C ASP A 342 -18.98 -1.54 17.23
N GLY A 343 -19.73 -2.31 18.00
CA GLY A 343 -21.18 -2.29 18.00
C GLY A 343 -21.83 -3.48 17.26
N ARG A 344 -23.10 -3.33 16.91
CA ARG A 344 -23.90 -4.38 16.31
C ARG A 344 -23.48 -4.69 14.89
N TRP A 345 -23.51 -5.97 14.50
CA TRP A 345 -23.18 -6.47 13.18
C TRP A 345 -24.24 -7.44 12.69
N GLN A 346 -24.96 -7.08 11.64
CA GLN A 346 -26.08 -7.85 11.10
C GLN A 346 -25.94 -8.03 9.60
N THR A 347 -26.31 -9.21 9.11
CA THR A 347 -26.39 -9.51 7.67
C THR A 347 -27.70 -10.22 7.37
N TRP A 348 -28.20 -10.05 6.16
CA TRP A 348 -29.46 -10.63 5.69
C TRP A 348 -29.24 -11.37 4.38
N TYR A 349 -30.09 -12.34 4.11
CA TYR A 349 -30.25 -12.95 2.79
C TYR A 349 -31.01 -12.00 1.85
N GLU A 350 -30.96 -12.25 0.53
CA GLU A 350 -31.72 -11.46 -0.46
C GLU A 350 -33.24 -11.48 -0.22
N ASN A 351 -33.77 -12.59 0.32
CA ASN A 351 -35.20 -12.71 0.69
C ASN A 351 -35.58 -11.89 1.94
N GLY A 352 -34.65 -11.13 2.51
CA GLY A 352 -34.85 -10.31 3.72
C GLY A 352 -34.77 -11.06 5.04
N THR A 353 -34.54 -12.37 5.03
CA THR A 353 -34.36 -13.17 6.25
C THR A 353 -33.01 -12.83 6.89
N LEU A 354 -32.97 -12.68 8.20
CA LEU A 354 -31.73 -12.44 8.94
C LEU A 354 -30.80 -13.65 8.77
N LEU A 355 -29.54 -13.39 8.33
CA LEU A 355 -28.49 -14.39 8.19
C LEU A 355 -27.65 -14.48 9.46
N MET A 356 -27.27 -13.33 10.02
CA MET A 356 -26.35 -13.26 11.16
C MET A 356 -26.63 -12.01 11.99
N ASP A 357 -26.53 -12.14 13.32
CA ASP A 357 -26.60 -11.06 14.29
C ASP A 357 -25.57 -11.28 15.40
N GLY A 358 -24.77 -10.29 15.67
CA GLY A 358 -23.75 -10.31 16.70
C GLY A 358 -23.25 -8.92 17.03
N LYS A 359 -22.26 -8.86 17.91
CA LYS A 359 -21.66 -7.60 18.35
C LYS A 359 -20.14 -7.71 18.38
N TYR A 360 -19.48 -6.64 17.95
CA TYR A 360 -18.05 -6.42 18.16
C TYR A 360 -17.80 -5.38 19.25
N VAL A 361 -16.70 -5.52 19.95
CA VAL A 361 -16.12 -4.51 20.85
C VAL A 361 -14.64 -4.42 20.54
N GLU A 362 -14.18 -3.24 20.13
CA GLU A 362 -12.78 -3.00 19.76
C GLU A 362 -12.20 -4.05 18.79
N GLY A 363 -12.99 -4.43 17.78
CA GLY A 363 -12.61 -5.37 16.73
C GLY A 363 -12.76 -6.85 17.08
N LYS A 364 -13.19 -7.20 18.30
CA LYS A 364 -13.36 -8.57 18.78
C LYS A 364 -14.83 -8.93 18.94
N GLU A 365 -15.19 -10.18 18.61
CA GLU A 365 -16.53 -10.70 18.87
C GLU A 365 -16.82 -10.68 20.38
N GLU A 366 -18.01 -10.21 20.75
CA GLU A 366 -18.44 -10.12 22.15
C GLU A 366 -19.93 -10.46 22.29
N GLY A 367 -20.27 -11.26 23.32
CA GLY A 367 -21.64 -11.66 23.59
C GLY A 367 -22.15 -12.77 22.67
N GLU A 368 -23.46 -12.83 22.53
CA GLU A 368 -24.14 -13.86 21.73
C GLU A 368 -24.07 -13.52 20.23
N TRP A 369 -23.72 -14.52 19.42
CA TRP A 369 -23.72 -14.52 17.98
C TRP A 369 -24.69 -15.53 17.43
N LEU A 370 -25.66 -15.06 16.65
CA LEU A 370 -26.73 -15.83 16.06
C LEU A 370 -26.55 -15.92 14.55
N ASN A 371 -26.64 -17.11 14.00
CA ASN A 371 -26.74 -17.34 12.57
C ASN A 371 -28.00 -18.11 12.25
N TYR A 372 -28.60 -17.81 11.12
CA TYR A 372 -29.90 -18.39 10.71
C TYR A 372 -29.76 -19.07 9.35
N TRP A 373 -30.61 -20.01 9.11
CA TRP A 373 -30.86 -20.58 7.80
C TRP A 373 -31.73 -19.60 6.99
N GLU A 374 -31.68 -19.72 5.66
CA GLU A 374 -32.49 -18.88 4.76
C GLU A 374 -34.00 -18.97 5.00
N ASN A 375 -34.46 -20.09 5.55
CA ASN A 375 -35.86 -20.29 5.97
C ASN A 375 -36.21 -19.63 7.33
N GLY A 376 -35.30 -18.88 7.94
CA GLY A 376 -35.47 -18.16 9.20
C GLY A 376 -35.21 -18.98 10.47
N ASN A 377 -34.99 -20.28 10.37
CA ASN A 377 -34.65 -21.09 11.54
C ASN A 377 -33.22 -20.81 12.03
N LEU A 378 -33.02 -20.84 13.33
CA LEU A 378 -31.71 -20.68 13.96
C LEU A 378 -30.77 -21.80 13.47
N LYS A 379 -29.66 -21.43 12.87
CA LYS A 379 -28.61 -22.34 12.41
C LYS A 379 -27.64 -22.67 13.53
N ASN A 380 -27.11 -21.61 14.17
CA ASN A 380 -26.29 -21.75 15.37
C ASN A 380 -26.33 -20.49 16.23
N SER A 381 -26.15 -20.69 17.52
CA SER A 381 -25.84 -19.65 18.51
C SER A 381 -24.50 -19.98 19.14
N ALA A 382 -23.67 -18.94 19.32
CA ALA A 382 -22.37 -19.04 19.96
C ALA A 382 -22.15 -17.82 20.85
N PHE A 383 -21.60 -18.00 22.03
CA PHE A 383 -21.21 -16.90 22.90
C PHE A 383 -19.71 -16.64 22.79
N PHE A 384 -19.33 -15.38 22.62
CA PHE A 384 -17.94 -14.93 22.53
C PHE A 384 -17.59 -14.00 23.69
N LYS A 385 -16.34 -14.07 24.11
CA LYS A 385 -15.73 -13.13 25.07
C LYS A 385 -14.34 -12.76 24.58
N ASN A 386 -14.12 -11.47 24.32
CA ASN A 386 -12.86 -10.96 23.76
C ASN A 386 -12.40 -11.68 22.47
N GLY A 387 -13.31 -12.09 21.59
CA GLY A 387 -13.02 -12.80 20.35
C GLY A 387 -12.85 -14.32 20.49
N GLU A 388 -13.01 -14.87 21.68
CA GLU A 388 -12.91 -16.31 21.94
C GLU A 388 -14.28 -16.92 22.24
N LEU A 389 -14.55 -18.11 21.69
CA LEU A 389 -15.74 -18.88 22.05
C LEU A 389 -15.74 -19.20 23.55
N HIS A 390 -16.80 -18.77 24.25
CA HIS A 390 -16.92 -18.91 25.70
C HIS A 390 -18.37 -18.99 26.11
N GLY A 391 -18.77 -20.06 26.83
CA GLY A 391 -20.17 -20.29 27.20
C GLY A 391 -20.93 -21.19 26.22
N ASP A 392 -22.25 -21.05 26.18
CA ASP A 392 -23.14 -21.92 25.44
C ASP A 392 -22.92 -21.86 23.92
N TRP A 393 -22.98 -23.02 23.31
CA TRP A 393 -22.94 -23.21 21.88
C TRP A 393 -24.03 -24.18 21.42
N VAL A 394 -24.81 -23.78 20.44
CA VAL A 394 -25.90 -24.57 19.86
C VAL A 394 -25.77 -24.56 18.34
N SER A 395 -26.01 -25.68 17.69
CA SER A 395 -26.28 -25.74 16.26
C SER A 395 -27.52 -26.57 15.97
N ASN A 396 -28.27 -26.20 14.93
CA ASN A 396 -29.51 -26.82 14.53
C ASN A 396 -29.47 -27.29 13.08
N PHE A 397 -30.32 -28.24 12.76
CA PHE A 397 -30.65 -28.60 11.39
C PHE A 397 -31.54 -27.52 10.73
N PRO A 398 -31.69 -27.52 9.39
CA PRO A 398 -32.52 -26.55 8.69
C PRO A 398 -34.01 -26.56 9.13
N ASP A 399 -34.49 -27.66 9.67
CA ASP A 399 -35.86 -27.78 10.23
C ASP A 399 -36.02 -27.19 11.64
N GLY A 400 -34.91 -26.61 12.19
CA GLY A 400 -34.88 -26.02 13.53
C GLY A 400 -34.61 -27.01 14.66
N THR A 401 -34.57 -28.32 14.39
CA THR A 401 -34.25 -29.32 15.43
C THR A 401 -32.77 -29.24 15.82
N PRO A 402 -32.45 -29.51 17.11
CA PRO A 402 -31.08 -29.50 17.57
C PRO A 402 -30.19 -30.47 16.81
N LYS A 403 -28.99 -30.06 16.42
CA LYS A 403 -27.93 -30.88 15.84
C LYS A 403 -26.83 -31.16 16.86
N MET A 404 -26.42 -30.13 17.60
CA MET A 404 -25.37 -30.24 18.60
C MET A 404 -25.50 -29.12 19.63
N ILE A 405 -25.35 -29.47 20.92
CA ILE A 405 -25.40 -28.54 22.05
C ILE A 405 -24.18 -28.80 22.93
N GLY A 406 -23.54 -27.75 23.41
CA GLY A 406 -22.42 -27.85 24.34
C GLY A 406 -21.98 -26.48 24.82
N GLU A 407 -20.82 -26.43 25.43
CA GLU A 407 -20.19 -25.17 25.85
C GLU A 407 -18.72 -25.10 25.48
N TYR A 408 -18.25 -23.90 25.28
CA TYR A 408 -16.84 -23.61 25.08
C TYR A 408 -16.25 -22.83 26.26
N LYS A 409 -14.96 -23.00 26.49
CA LYS A 409 -14.16 -22.19 27.39
C LYS A 409 -12.89 -21.83 26.67
N ASN A 410 -12.74 -20.52 26.28
CA ASN A 410 -11.60 -19.99 25.55
C ASN A 410 -11.25 -20.83 24.30
N ASN A 411 -12.23 -21.01 23.40
CA ASN A 411 -12.16 -21.80 22.15
C ASN A 411 -12.07 -23.32 22.33
N PHE A 412 -12.09 -23.85 23.56
CA PHE A 412 -11.99 -25.27 23.82
C PHE A 412 -13.33 -25.83 24.30
N LYS A 413 -13.74 -27.01 23.76
CA LYS A 413 -14.92 -27.71 24.24
C LYS A 413 -14.79 -28.03 25.73
N SER A 414 -15.81 -27.71 26.50
CA SER A 414 -15.91 -27.88 27.94
C SER A 414 -17.29 -28.49 28.28
N GLY A 415 -17.43 -29.09 29.47
CA GLY A 415 -18.72 -29.63 29.92
C GLY A 415 -19.27 -30.75 29.06
N THR A 416 -20.57 -30.87 29.01
CA THR A 416 -21.28 -31.96 28.31
C THR A 416 -21.74 -31.54 26.93
N TRP A 417 -21.32 -32.27 25.92
CA TRP A 417 -21.71 -32.10 24.53
C TRP A 417 -22.71 -33.18 24.14
N THR A 418 -23.84 -32.75 23.57
CA THR A 418 -24.89 -33.64 23.08
C THR A 418 -25.04 -33.43 21.56
N GLU A 419 -24.88 -34.48 20.81
CA GLU A 419 -25.15 -34.55 19.37
C GLU A 419 -26.48 -35.27 19.15
N TYR A 420 -27.22 -34.81 18.16
CA TYR A 420 -28.54 -35.33 17.84
C TYR A 420 -28.60 -35.89 16.41
N PHE A 421 -29.39 -36.89 16.19
CA PHE A 421 -29.91 -37.24 14.87
C PHE A 421 -30.95 -36.21 14.42
N SER A 422 -31.22 -36.13 13.12
CA SER A 422 -32.41 -35.43 12.64
C SER A 422 -33.65 -35.90 13.40
N LYS A 423 -34.62 -35.01 13.62
CA LYS A 423 -35.84 -35.24 14.46
C LYS A 423 -35.58 -35.24 15.97
N GLY A 424 -34.50 -34.65 16.43
CA GLY A 424 -34.23 -34.32 17.83
C GLY A 424 -33.93 -35.51 18.74
N LYS A 425 -33.60 -36.68 18.19
CA LYS A 425 -33.17 -37.86 18.98
C LYS A 425 -31.68 -37.79 19.26
N ILE A 426 -31.31 -38.08 20.52
CA ILE A 426 -29.89 -38.05 20.94
C ILE A 426 -29.11 -39.12 20.17
N LYS A 427 -27.96 -38.71 19.63
CA LYS A 427 -26.98 -39.56 18.96
C LYS A 427 -25.81 -39.89 19.89
N ASP A 428 -25.17 -38.85 20.44
CA ASP A 428 -24.03 -38.98 21.33
C ASP A 428 -24.10 -37.98 22.47
N VAL A 429 -23.65 -38.38 23.64
CA VAL A 429 -23.40 -37.50 24.78
C VAL A 429 -22.00 -37.75 25.25
N VAL A 430 -21.15 -36.72 25.24
CA VAL A 430 -19.74 -36.83 25.62
C VAL A 430 -19.32 -35.62 26.44
N SER A 431 -18.74 -35.86 27.61
CA SER A 431 -18.19 -34.79 28.45
C SER A 431 -16.74 -34.50 28.11
N TYR A 432 -16.39 -33.22 28.16
CA TYR A 432 -15.05 -32.70 27.87
C TYR A 432 -14.52 -31.87 29.02
N LYS A 433 -13.21 -31.79 29.14
CA LYS A 433 -12.51 -30.78 29.95
C LYS A 433 -11.34 -30.17 29.17
N VAL A 434 -10.97 -28.98 29.53
CA VAL A 434 -9.76 -28.33 29.02
C VAL A 434 -8.55 -28.80 29.83
N LYS A 435 -7.48 -29.21 29.16
CA LYS A 435 -6.22 -29.67 29.76
C LYS A 435 -5.03 -29.01 29.09
N GLU A 436 -4.02 -28.69 29.89
CA GLU A 436 -2.70 -28.28 29.38
C GLU A 436 -1.98 -29.53 28.85
N LYS A 437 -1.36 -29.39 27.66
CA LYS A 437 -0.45 -30.36 27.10
C LYS A 437 0.92 -29.71 26.97
N GLU A 438 1.92 -30.37 27.55
CA GLU A 438 3.32 -30.02 27.30
C GLU A 438 3.70 -30.48 25.90
N ASN A 439 4.03 -29.54 25.01
CA ASN A 439 4.61 -29.84 23.71
C ASN A 439 6.13 -29.96 23.91
N LYS A 440 6.63 -31.17 24.07
CA LYS A 440 8.06 -31.46 23.97
C LYS A 440 8.43 -31.44 22.48
N MET A 441 8.75 -30.27 21.93
CA MET A 441 9.50 -30.18 20.69
C MET A 441 10.99 -30.26 21.04
N ASP A 442 11.60 -31.32 20.59
CA ASP A 442 13.02 -31.63 20.74
C ASP A 442 13.84 -30.85 19.68
N TYR A 443 13.98 -29.53 19.86
CA TYR A 443 14.98 -28.70 19.21
C TYR A 443 15.40 -27.55 20.17
N GLY A 444 16.60 -27.60 20.60
CA GLY A 444 17.30 -26.95 21.71
C GLY A 444 17.26 -25.42 21.90
N TYR A 445 16.21 -24.67 21.46
CA TYR A 445 16.15 -23.22 21.64
C TYR A 445 14.76 -22.61 21.83
N MET A 446 13.70 -23.36 22.16
CA MET A 446 12.39 -22.74 22.47
C MET A 446 11.87 -23.15 23.84
N LYS A 447 11.48 -22.14 24.63
CA LYS A 447 10.75 -22.28 25.90
C LYS A 447 9.54 -23.18 25.72
N GLU A 448 9.30 -24.08 26.66
CA GLU A 448 8.11 -24.93 26.76
C GLU A 448 6.84 -24.08 26.61
N HIS A 449 6.13 -24.23 25.48
CA HIS A 449 4.79 -23.64 25.34
C HIS A 449 3.74 -24.64 25.77
N LYS A 450 3.04 -24.31 26.84
CA LYS A 450 1.85 -25.07 27.28
C LYS A 450 0.70 -24.81 26.30
N VAL A 451 0.26 -25.86 25.61
CA VAL A 451 -0.87 -25.79 24.68
C VAL A 451 -2.11 -26.36 25.37
N LEU A 452 -3.19 -25.57 25.36
CA LEU A 452 -4.50 -26.04 25.82
C LEU A 452 -5.15 -26.94 24.77
N GLN A 453 -5.86 -27.96 25.22
CA GLN A 453 -6.64 -28.85 24.35
C GLN A 453 -7.90 -29.33 25.06
N SER A 454 -8.96 -29.58 24.28
CA SER A 454 -10.17 -30.29 24.78
C SER A 454 -9.90 -31.78 24.82
N VAL A 455 -10.11 -32.41 25.92
CA VAL A 455 -10.01 -33.88 26.05
C VAL A 455 -11.32 -34.44 26.57
N LYS A 456 -11.75 -35.62 26.07
CA LYS A 456 -12.89 -36.37 26.61
C LYS A 456 -12.61 -36.69 28.07
N HIS A 457 -13.57 -36.36 28.97
CA HIS A 457 -13.43 -36.61 30.39
C HIS A 457 -14.79 -36.71 31.07
N GLY A 458 -15.07 -37.82 31.72
CA GLY A 458 -16.38 -38.11 32.32
C GLY A 458 -17.24 -38.99 31.41
N LYS A 459 -18.56 -38.88 31.55
CA LYS A 459 -19.52 -39.76 30.90
C LYS A 459 -19.55 -39.66 29.39
N ALA A 460 -19.70 -40.81 28.73
CA ALA A 460 -19.98 -40.91 27.31
C ALA A 460 -21.07 -41.96 27.05
N VAL A 461 -22.04 -41.63 26.17
CA VAL A 461 -23.12 -42.50 25.78
C VAL A 461 -23.40 -42.32 24.30
N SER A 462 -23.52 -43.42 23.54
CA SER A 462 -23.88 -43.41 22.13
C SER A 462 -25.17 -44.17 21.90
N TYR A 463 -25.95 -43.75 20.89
CA TYR A 463 -27.25 -44.31 20.55
C TYR A 463 -27.31 -44.73 19.08
N SER A 464 -28.16 -45.71 18.79
CA SER A 464 -28.43 -46.22 17.44
C SER A 464 -29.34 -45.27 16.65
N SER A 465 -29.06 -45.09 15.37
CA SER A 465 -29.91 -44.33 14.44
C SER A 465 -31.22 -45.07 14.07
N LYS A 466 -31.31 -46.41 14.31
CA LYS A 466 -32.44 -47.23 13.90
C LYS A 466 -33.58 -47.22 14.95
N ASP A 467 -33.22 -47.39 16.22
CA ASP A 467 -34.16 -47.58 17.32
C ASP A 467 -33.96 -46.62 18.50
N PHE A 468 -32.95 -45.71 18.37
CA PHE A 468 -32.59 -44.69 19.36
C PHE A 468 -32.25 -45.24 20.74
N LYS A 469 -31.86 -46.53 20.81
CA LYS A 469 -31.41 -47.15 22.04
C LYS A 469 -29.90 -47.08 22.17
N LYS A 470 -29.39 -47.22 23.39
CA LYS A 470 -27.95 -47.18 23.67
C LYS A 470 -27.20 -48.27 22.89
N THR A 471 -26.09 -47.88 22.31
CA THR A 471 -25.14 -48.78 21.68
C THR A 471 -23.90 -48.97 22.53
N GLU A 472 -23.43 -47.91 23.20
CA GLU A 472 -22.27 -47.96 24.09
C GLU A 472 -22.42 -46.89 25.18
N GLU A 473 -21.91 -47.17 26.39
CA GLU A 473 -21.72 -46.17 27.43
C GLU A 473 -20.51 -46.49 28.31
N GLY A 474 -19.91 -45.43 28.88
CA GLY A 474 -18.76 -45.54 29.77
C GLY A 474 -18.26 -44.18 30.21
N ASN A 475 -17.03 -44.15 30.68
CA ASN A 475 -16.37 -42.90 31.08
C ASN A 475 -15.01 -42.77 30.44
N TYR A 476 -14.65 -41.53 30.09
CA TYR A 476 -13.30 -41.15 29.69
C TYR A 476 -12.55 -40.48 30.86
N LYS A 477 -11.24 -40.66 30.90
CA LYS A 477 -10.32 -39.94 31.77
C LYS A 477 -9.14 -39.43 30.95
N ASN A 478 -9.04 -38.11 30.83
CA ASN A 478 -7.97 -37.44 30.04
C ASN A 478 -7.84 -37.92 28.57
N GLY A 479 -8.97 -38.18 27.91
CA GLY A 479 -9.02 -38.63 26.51
C GLY A 479 -9.13 -40.13 26.30
N GLU A 480 -8.88 -40.95 27.34
CA GLU A 480 -8.83 -42.41 27.25
C GLU A 480 -10.00 -43.06 27.96
N LYS A 481 -10.47 -44.22 27.48
CA LYS A 481 -11.49 -45.03 28.16
C LYS A 481 -11.00 -45.38 29.55
N HIS A 482 -11.90 -45.26 30.57
CA HIS A 482 -11.57 -45.51 31.97
C HIS A 482 -12.74 -46.06 32.72
N GLY A 483 -12.48 -47.08 33.59
CA GLY A 483 -13.52 -47.75 34.33
C GLY A 483 -14.38 -48.67 33.45
N LYS A 484 -15.64 -48.88 33.87
CA LYS A 484 -16.59 -49.79 33.22
C LYS A 484 -17.10 -49.18 31.90
N TRP A 485 -17.04 -49.96 30.82
CA TRP A 485 -17.63 -49.70 29.52
C TRP A 485 -18.61 -50.81 29.16
N THR A 486 -19.78 -50.43 28.66
CA THR A 486 -20.83 -51.34 28.28
C THR A 486 -21.22 -51.11 26.82
N ALA A 487 -21.04 -52.14 25.98
CA ALA A 487 -21.60 -52.18 24.63
C ALA A 487 -22.90 -53.02 24.66
N TYR A 488 -23.91 -52.57 23.93
CA TYR A 488 -25.22 -53.18 23.90
C TYR A 488 -25.49 -53.88 22.57
N TYR A 489 -26.32 -54.93 22.61
CA TYR A 489 -26.88 -55.47 21.38
C TYR A 489 -27.83 -54.46 20.70
N PRO A 490 -28.03 -54.55 19.36
CA PRO A 490 -29.09 -53.83 18.69
C PRO A 490 -30.44 -54.08 19.42
N GLY A 491 -31.11 -52.94 19.74
CA GLY A 491 -32.29 -52.97 20.60
C GLY A 491 -32.05 -52.51 22.05
N GLY A 492 -30.81 -52.44 22.52
CA GLY A 492 -30.35 -51.76 23.74
C GLY A 492 -30.87 -52.31 25.09
N THR A 493 -31.47 -53.47 25.13
CA THR A 493 -32.10 -54.01 26.37
C THR A 493 -31.04 -54.67 27.26
N TYR A 494 -30.15 -55.47 26.67
CA TYR A 494 -29.12 -56.21 27.41
C TYR A 494 -27.72 -55.84 26.92
N PRO A 495 -26.71 -55.83 27.82
CA PRO A 495 -25.32 -55.68 27.40
C PRO A 495 -24.88 -56.85 26.51
N ALA A 496 -24.11 -56.54 25.48
CA ALA A 496 -23.39 -57.54 24.70
C ALA A 496 -22.03 -57.82 25.35
N ILE A 497 -21.33 -56.75 25.73
CA ILE A 497 -20.00 -56.81 26.32
C ILE A 497 -19.89 -55.74 27.42
N ILE A 498 -19.35 -56.12 28.56
CA ILE A 498 -18.90 -55.21 29.61
C ILE A 498 -17.41 -55.35 29.72
N THR A 499 -16.65 -54.24 29.58
CA THR A 499 -15.19 -54.21 29.71
C THR A 499 -14.78 -53.20 30.77
N ASN A 500 -13.63 -53.40 31.39
CA ASN A 500 -13.03 -52.43 32.28
C ASN A 500 -11.70 -51.94 31.68
N TYR A 501 -11.50 -50.64 31.77
CA TYR A 501 -10.32 -49.96 31.25
C TYR A 501 -9.61 -49.15 32.33
N LYS A 502 -8.30 -49.07 32.26
CA LYS A 502 -7.47 -48.19 33.06
C LYS A 502 -6.55 -47.40 32.10
N ASN A 503 -6.89 -46.12 31.91
CA ASN A 503 -6.16 -45.23 30.99
C ASN A 503 -6.00 -45.84 29.57
N GLY A 504 -7.12 -46.23 28.94
CA GLY A 504 -7.20 -46.77 27.59
C GLY A 504 -6.86 -48.26 27.44
N ILE A 505 -6.28 -48.87 28.47
CA ILE A 505 -5.85 -50.26 28.46
C ILE A 505 -6.87 -51.15 29.17
N LEU A 506 -7.17 -52.34 28.65
CA LEU A 506 -8.02 -53.34 29.31
C LEU A 506 -7.42 -53.74 30.66
N GLU A 507 -8.23 -53.63 31.73
CA GLU A 507 -7.78 -53.95 33.08
C GLU A 507 -8.97 -54.50 33.89
N GLY A 508 -8.86 -55.66 34.45
CA GLY A 508 -9.93 -56.32 35.19
C GLY A 508 -10.83 -57.19 34.30
N LYS A 509 -12.06 -57.37 34.70
CA LYS A 509 -12.99 -58.31 34.05
C LYS A 509 -13.61 -57.78 32.77
N MET A 510 -13.64 -58.60 31.73
CA MET A 510 -14.49 -58.48 30.54
C MET A 510 -15.56 -59.57 30.60
N LEU A 511 -16.82 -59.19 30.41
CA LEU A 511 -17.98 -60.07 30.46
C LEU A 511 -18.71 -60.00 29.11
N GLN A 512 -19.01 -61.18 28.53
CA GLN A 512 -19.82 -61.30 27.32
C GLN A 512 -21.15 -61.98 27.64
N TYR A 513 -22.21 -61.53 26.99
CA TYR A 513 -23.56 -61.98 27.24
C TYR A 513 -24.23 -62.38 25.93
N THR A 514 -25.27 -63.22 26.03
CA THR A 514 -26.24 -63.49 24.94
C THR A 514 -27.20 -62.32 24.74
N ARG A 515 -27.95 -62.33 23.64
CA ARG A 515 -29.03 -61.35 23.40
C ARG A 515 -30.18 -61.43 24.46
N ARG A 516 -30.25 -62.52 25.25
CA ARG A 516 -31.23 -62.70 26.35
C ARG A 516 -30.66 -62.27 27.71
N GLY A 517 -29.39 -61.73 27.74
CA GLY A 517 -28.76 -61.28 28.96
C GLY A 517 -28.04 -62.35 29.78
N GLU A 518 -27.86 -63.55 29.22
CA GLU A 518 -27.19 -64.64 29.92
C GLU A 518 -25.66 -64.49 29.74
N LEU A 519 -24.90 -64.64 30.82
CA LEU A 519 -23.40 -64.56 30.76
C LEU A 519 -22.82 -65.76 30.00
N THR A 520 -22.02 -65.53 28.98
CA THR A 520 -21.40 -66.60 28.19
C THR A 520 -19.89 -66.67 28.41
N THR A 521 -19.22 -65.55 28.73
CA THR A 521 -17.77 -65.56 28.85
C THR A 521 -17.33 -64.53 29.90
N GLU A 522 -16.41 -64.90 30.74
CA GLU A 522 -15.67 -64.03 31.64
C GLU A 522 -14.16 -64.17 31.33
N ILE A 523 -13.51 -63.03 31.13
CA ILE A 523 -12.05 -62.97 30.85
C ILE A 523 -11.45 -61.93 31.77
N ASN A 524 -10.38 -62.26 32.46
CA ASN A 524 -9.65 -61.31 33.24
C ASN A 524 -8.46 -60.76 32.42
N TYR A 525 -8.28 -59.45 32.48
CA TYR A 525 -7.21 -58.71 31.80
C TYR A 525 -6.33 -57.98 32.82
N SER A 526 -5.04 -57.92 32.55
CA SER A 526 -4.07 -57.03 33.21
C SER A 526 -3.14 -56.43 32.18
N LYS A 527 -2.99 -55.09 32.20
CA LYS A 527 -2.13 -54.35 31.23
C LYS A 527 -2.46 -54.67 29.76
N GLY A 528 -3.72 -54.94 29.42
CA GLY A 528 -4.20 -55.24 28.08
C GLY A 528 -4.13 -56.70 27.65
N GLU A 529 -3.49 -57.55 28.43
CA GLU A 529 -3.35 -58.99 28.15
C GLU A 529 -4.20 -59.85 29.04
N LYS A 530 -4.65 -61.03 28.58
CA LYS A 530 -5.38 -61.98 29.40
C LYS A 530 -4.50 -62.41 30.59
N HIS A 531 -5.04 -62.20 31.80
CA HIS A 531 -4.31 -62.54 33.03
C HIS A 531 -5.30 -63.03 34.11
N GLY A 532 -5.14 -64.27 34.57
CA GLY A 532 -6.09 -64.97 35.45
C GLY A 532 -7.02 -65.87 34.68
N ASP A 533 -8.23 -66.06 35.20
CA ASP A 533 -9.20 -67.02 34.67
C ASP A 533 -9.92 -66.51 33.42
N VAL A 534 -10.06 -67.40 32.43
CA VAL A 534 -10.97 -67.31 31.28
C VAL A 534 -11.99 -68.42 31.45
N ILE A 535 -13.27 -68.02 31.65
CA ILE A 535 -14.36 -68.94 31.96
C ILE A 535 -15.42 -68.84 30.85
N ILE A 536 -15.81 -69.95 30.29
CA ILE A 536 -16.90 -70.07 29.32
C ILE A 536 -18.06 -70.75 30.01
N TYR A 537 -19.23 -70.14 29.90
CA TYR A 537 -20.50 -70.63 30.53
C TYR A 537 -21.45 -71.14 29.44
N GLY A 538 -22.15 -72.23 29.76
CA GLY A 538 -23.27 -72.73 29.01
C GLY A 538 -24.59 -72.28 29.61
N SER A 539 -25.70 -72.94 29.24
CA SER A 539 -27.01 -72.67 29.77
C SER A 539 -27.00 -72.74 31.29
N ASN A 540 -27.81 -71.89 31.95
CA ASN A 540 -27.95 -71.85 33.39
C ASN A 540 -26.65 -71.57 34.17
N LYS A 541 -25.74 -70.81 33.58
CA LYS A 541 -24.45 -70.44 34.17
C LYS A 541 -23.51 -71.63 34.48
N LYS A 542 -23.74 -72.80 33.86
CA LYS A 542 -22.82 -73.95 34.02
C LYS A 542 -21.48 -73.69 33.36
N VAL A 543 -20.40 -73.85 34.08
CA VAL A 543 -19.07 -73.71 33.53
C VAL A 543 -18.78 -74.85 32.52
N ILE A 544 -18.50 -74.49 31.26
CA ILE A 544 -18.15 -75.42 30.19
C ILE A 544 -16.60 -75.54 30.09
N SER A 545 -15.92 -74.40 30.24
CA SER A 545 -14.47 -74.40 30.17
C SER A 545 -13.91 -73.36 31.14
N LYS A 546 -12.79 -73.64 31.77
CA LYS A 546 -12.02 -72.74 32.60
C LYS A 546 -10.56 -72.95 32.28
N LYS A 547 -9.93 -71.85 31.84
CA LYS A 547 -8.47 -71.83 31.52
C LYS A 547 -7.82 -70.72 32.29
N LYS A 548 -6.56 -70.83 32.63
CA LYS A 548 -5.79 -69.82 33.35
C LYS A 548 -4.73 -69.24 32.43
N PHE A 549 -4.60 -67.93 32.47
CA PHE A 549 -3.62 -67.18 31.64
C PHE A 549 -2.69 -66.35 32.52
N TYR A 550 -1.46 -66.18 32.08
CA TYR A 550 -0.46 -65.29 32.66
C TYR A 550 0.14 -64.42 31.55
N TYR A 551 -0.24 -63.14 31.51
CA TYR A 551 0.09 -62.16 30.49
C TYR A 551 0.04 -62.75 29.07
N GLY A 552 -1.14 -63.17 28.66
CA GLY A 552 -1.43 -63.67 27.31
C GLY A 552 -1.11 -65.13 27.08
N VAL A 553 -0.28 -65.77 27.91
CA VAL A 553 0.12 -67.19 27.79
C VAL A 553 -0.83 -68.07 28.58
N GLU A 554 -1.38 -69.12 27.96
CA GLU A 554 -2.18 -70.16 28.64
C GLU A 554 -1.28 -70.98 29.57
N MET A 555 -1.71 -71.10 30.83
CA MET A 555 -1.04 -71.90 31.84
C MET A 555 -1.65 -73.30 31.84
N ASN A 556 -0.84 -74.33 31.76
CA ASN A 556 -1.22 -75.73 31.84
C ASN A 556 -1.83 -76.10 33.21
#